data_7b00260c12a632d2f9d0686e54833f8a
#
_entry.id   7b00260c12a632d2f9d0686e54833f8a
#
_cell.length_a   1.000
_cell.length_b   1.000
_cell.length_c   1.000
_cell.angle_alpha   90.00
_cell.angle_beta   90.00
_cell.angle_gamma   90.00
#
_symmetry.space_group_name_H-M   'P 1'
#
loop_
_entity.id
_entity.type
_entity.pdbx_description
1 polymer ?
#
loop_
_entity_poly.entity_id
_entity_poly.type
_entity_poly.pdbx_seq_one_letter_code
_entity_poly.pdbx_strand_id
1 'polypeptide(L)'
;MKTSTIILSTSAVLSFIGSYFLDLTLDNADQFLSIACVVLLDGVFGIMAGIKREGFKTYKALSVLRTVVIWWVLLGVILTVEKSFAGTAWLSETVVVPFLLFQIISALKNASMAGFIKIDLLNKILDKIDKHKGLRN
;
A
#
# COMPACT_ATOMS: atom_id res chain seq x y z
N MET A 1 43.93 0.00 -1.48
CA MET A 1 43.45 1.21 -0.78
C MET A 1 42.20 1.83 -1.42
N LYS A 2 42.14 2.10 -2.69
CA LYS A 2 40.96 2.73 -3.33
C LYS A 2 39.68 1.88 -3.22
N THR A 3 39.74 0.57 -3.39
CA THR A 3 38.58 -0.32 -3.33
C THR A 3 37.94 -0.39 -1.91
N SER A 4 38.79 -0.46 -0.87
CA SER A 4 38.31 -0.49 0.52
C SER A 4 37.66 0.83 0.91
N THR A 5 38.16 1.97 0.45
CA THR A 5 37.56 3.29 0.71
C THR A 5 36.21 3.43 0.00
N ILE A 6 36.08 2.92 -1.23
CA ILE A 6 34.81 2.93 -1.97
C ILE A 6 33.78 2.05 -1.27
N ILE A 7 34.12 0.83 -0.84
CA ILE A 7 33.23 -0.07 -0.12
C ILE A 7 32.76 0.58 1.19
N LEU A 8 33.67 1.17 1.96
CA LEU A 8 33.33 1.83 3.22
C LEU A 8 32.39 3.03 3.03
N SER A 9 32.66 3.86 2.04
CA SER A 9 31.79 5.01 1.74
C SER A 9 30.42 4.58 1.25
N THR A 10 30.32 3.57 0.39
CA THR A 10 29.06 3.04 -0.12
C THR A 10 28.23 2.41 1.00
N SER A 11 28.86 1.63 1.90
CA SER A 11 28.15 1.04 3.03
C SER A 11 27.65 2.09 4.04
N ALA A 12 28.43 3.16 4.27
CA ALA A 12 28.00 4.26 5.13
C ALA A 12 26.78 5.01 4.57
N VAL A 13 26.77 5.29 3.27
CA VAL A 13 25.62 5.92 2.60
C VAL A 13 24.37 5.04 2.64
N LEU A 14 24.52 3.75 2.36
CA LEU A 14 23.40 2.79 2.44
C LEU A 14 22.84 2.66 3.86
N SER A 15 23.72 2.63 4.87
CA SER A 15 23.32 2.58 6.27
C SER A 15 22.57 3.85 6.70
N PHE A 16 23.03 5.02 6.24
CA PHE A 16 22.37 6.30 6.51
C PHE A 16 20.96 6.35 5.88
N ILE A 17 20.84 5.96 4.61
CA ILE A 17 19.54 5.90 3.91
C ILE A 17 18.62 4.89 4.61
N GLY A 18 19.15 3.71 4.96
CA GLY A 18 18.39 2.66 5.63
C GLY A 18 17.87 3.10 7.00
N SER A 19 18.70 3.74 7.84
CA SER A 19 18.27 4.24 9.15
C SER A 19 17.26 5.37 9.02
N TYR A 20 17.46 6.30 8.08
CA TYR A 20 16.49 7.36 7.81
C TYR A 20 15.11 6.80 7.43
N PHE A 21 15.09 5.80 6.53
CA PHE A 21 13.84 5.16 6.10
C PHE A 21 13.17 4.38 7.23
N LEU A 22 13.96 3.75 8.10
CA LEU A 22 13.45 3.04 9.27
C LEU A 22 12.80 4.01 10.26
N ASP A 23 13.48 5.11 10.60
CA ASP A 23 12.95 6.14 11.49
C ASP A 23 11.66 6.74 10.92
N LEU A 24 11.66 7.08 9.62
CA LEU A 24 10.48 7.59 8.93
C LEU A 24 9.30 6.61 8.98
N THR A 25 9.56 5.32 8.83
CA THR A 25 8.54 4.26 8.92
C THR A 25 7.98 4.13 10.33
N LEU A 26 8.83 4.20 11.35
CA LEU A 26 8.43 4.12 12.76
C LEU A 26 7.64 5.35 13.19
N ASP A 27 8.05 6.54 12.77
CA ASP A 27 7.35 7.81 13.06
C ASP A 27 5.95 7.87 12.41
N ASN A 28 5.74 7.13 11.31
CA ASN A 28 4.49 7.11 10.54
C ASN A 28 3.91 5.68 10.43
N ALA A 29 4.10 4.86 11.46
CA ALA A 29 3.76 3.44 11.44
C ALA A 29 2.30 3.18 11.05
N ASP A 30 1.35 4.01 11.49
CA ASP A 30 -0.07 3.86 11.17
C ASP A 30 -0.36 3.94 9.67
N GLN A 31 0.30 4.85 8.96
CA GLN A 31 0.14 4.99 7.50
C GLN A 31 0.75 3.80 6.75
N PHE A 32 1.96 3.39 7.13
CA PHE A 32 2.62 2.22 6.53
C PHE A 32 1.86 0.92 6.80
N LEU A 33 1.37 0.72 8.02
CA LEU A 33 0.55 -0.43 8.39
C LEU A 33 -0.79 -0.45 7.64
N SER A 34 -1.45 0.71 7.49
CA SER A 34 -2.70 0.81 6.75
C SER A 34 -2.53 0.36 5.30
N ILE A 35 -1.48 0.80 4.61
CA ILE A 35 -1.16 0.35 3.26
C ILE A 35 -0.91 -1.16 3.23
N ALA A 36 -0.05 -1.66 4.12
CA ALA A 36 0.28 -3.07 4.17
C ALA A 36 -0.96 -3.94 4.42
N CYS A 37 -1.77 -3.59 5.42
CA CYS A 37 -2.98 -4.34 5.77
C CYS A 37 -4.00 -4.37 4.61
N VAL A 38 -4.26 -3.23 3.99
CA VAL A 38 -5.25 -3.15 2.91
C VAL A 38 -4.79 -3.90 1.66
N VAL A 39 -3.52 -3.75 1.25
CA VAL A 39 -2.96 -4.46 0.10
C VAL A 39 -2.89 -5.97 0.35
N LEU A 40 -2.49 -6.39 1.56
CA LEU A 40 -2.46 -7.81 1.92
C LEU A 40 -3.87 -8.39 1.94
N LEU A 41 -4.86 -7.67 2.48
CA LEU A 41 -6.25 -8.10 2.52
C LEU A 41 -6.81 -8.30 1.09
N ASP A 42 -6.62 -7.31 0.21
CA ASP A 42 -7.00 -7.43 -1.21
C ASP A 42 -6.30 -8.61 -1.87
N GLY A 43 -4.99 -8.76 -1.64
CA GLY A 43 -4.19 -9.85 -2.19
C GLY A 43 -4.67 -11.23 -1.74
N VAL A 44 -4.96 -11.40 -0.44
CA VAL A 44 -5.47 -12.66 0.10
C VAL A 44 -6.81 -13.02 -0.52
N PHE A 45 -7.78 -12.09 -0.53
CA PHE A 45 -9.08 -12.34 -1.15
C PHE A 45 -8.96 -12.55 -2.68
N GLY A 46 -8.06 -11.84 -3.36
CA GLY A 46 -7.78 -12.03 -4.78
C GLY A 46 -7.21 -13.41 -5.09
N ILE A 47 -6.29 -13.92 -4.25
CA ILE A 47 -5.76 -15.28 -4.37
C ILE A 47 -6.86 -16.30 -4.12
N MET A 48 -7.68 -16.13 -3.08
CA MET A 48 -8.77 -17.04 -2.75
C MET A 48 -9.85 -17.08 -3.84
N ALA A 49 -10.22 -15.94 -4.41
CA ALA A 49 -11.10 -15.87 -5.56
C ALA A 49 -10.48 -16.56 -6.80
N GLY A 50 -9.18 -16.40 -7.00
CA GLY A 50 -8.44 -17.02 -8.10
C GLY A 50 -8.30 -18.54 -7.97
N ILE A 51 -8.10 -19.06 -6.75
CA ILE A 51 -8.02 -20.51 -6.50
C ILE A 51 -9.29 -21.23 -6.93
N LYS A 52 -10.46 -20.64 -6.70
CA LYS A 52 -11.73 -21.19 -7.14
C LYS A 52 -11.87 -21.30 -8.66
N ARG A 53 -11.16 -20.47 -9.42
CA ARG A 53 -11.25 -20.39 -10.89
C ARG A 53 -10.14 -21.17 -11.60
N GLU A 54 -8.90 -21.04 -11.13
CA GLU A 54 -7.70 -21.42 -11.90
C GLU A 54 -6.65 -22.17 -11.07
N GLY A 55 -6.89 -22.41 -9.76
CA GLY A 55 -5.93 -22.97 -8.85
C GLY A 55 -4.92 -21.92 -8.30
N PHE A 56 -4.05 -22.36 -7.40
CA PHE A 56 -3.06 -21.48 -6.78
C PHE A 56 -1.93 -21.13 -7.77
N LYS A 57 -1.63 -19.84 -7.87
CA LYS A 57 -0.53 -19.35 -8.73
C LYS A 57 0.43 -18.48 -7.91
N THR A 58 1.66 -18.95 -7.72
CA THR A 58 2.70 -18.29 -6.91
C THR A 58 3.00 -16.86 -7.38
N TYR A 59 2.94 -16.57 -8.68
CA TYR A 59 3.21 -15.24 -9.20
C TYR A 59 2.20 -14.19 -8.69
N LYS A 60 0.96 -14.58 -8.38
CA LYS A 60 -0.05 -13.69 -7.80
C LYS A 60 0.33 -13.29 -6.37
N ALA A 61 0.83 -14.23 -5.57
CA ALA A 61 1.32 -13.94 -4.23
C ALA A 61 2.54 -13.00 -4.25
N LEU A 62 3.49 -13.24 -5.16
CA LEU A 62 4.64 -12.34 -5.35
C LEU A 62 4.22 -10.95 -5.82
N SER A 63 3.18 -10.84 -6.65
CA SER A 63 2.63 -9.56 -7.09
C SER A 63 2.09 -8.74 -5.93
N VAL A 64 1.45 -9.36 -4.93
CA VAL A 64 0.96 -8.68 -3.72
C VAL A 64 2.11 -8.09 -2.93
N LEU A 65 3.16 -8.89 -2.65
CA LEU A 65 4.35 -8.40 -1.95
C LEU A 65 5.04 -7.26 -2.70
N ARG A 66 5.17 -7.37 -4.01
CA ARG A 66 5.71 -6.30 -4.86
C ARG A 66 4.90 -5.01 -4.73
N THR A 67 3.58 -5.10 -4.70
CA THR A 67 2.69 -3.95 -4.53
C THR A 67 2.90 -3.29 -3.18
N VAL A 68 2.99 -4.05 -2.08
CA VAL A 68 3.30 -3.52 -0.74
C VAL A 68 4.61 -2.74 -0.76
N VAL A 69 5.68 -3.34 -1.31
CA VAL A 69 7.00 -2.69 -1.34
C VAL A 69 6.98 -1.40 -2.15
N ILE A 70 6.34 -1.40 -3.33
CA ILE A 70 6.24 -0.20 -4.18
C ILE A 70 5.53 0.93 -3.43
N TRP A 71 4.40 0.63 -2.77
CA TRP A 71 3.64 1.64 -2.05
C TRP A 71 4.35 2.11 -0.78
N TRP A 72 5.11 1.24 -0.11
CA TRP A 72 5.95 1.65 1.02
C TRP A 72 7.05 2.62 0.60
N VAL A 73 7.73 2.33 -0.50
CA VAL A 73 8.74 3.24 -1.05
C VAL A 73 8.11 4.57 -1.47
N LEU A 74 6.96 4.52 -2.16
CA LEU A 74 6.25 5.72 -2.60
C LEU A 74 5.82 6.58 -1.41
N LEU A 75 5.21 5.98 -0.38
CA LEU A 75 4.84 6.70 0.85
C LEU A 75 6.07 7.32 1.52
N GLY A 76 7.17 6.59 1.63
CA GLY A 76 8.41 7.12 2.20
C GLY A 76 8.95 8.33 1.44
N VAL A 77 8.89 8.32 0.11
CA VAL A 77 9.27 9.48 -0.71
C VAL A 77 8.33 10.66 -0.48
N ILE A 78 7.01 10.43 -0.45
CA ILE A 78 6.00 11.47 -0.21
C ILE A 78 6.21 12.11 1.15
N LEU A 79 6.36 11.32 2.21
CA LEU A 79 6.58 11.82 3.58
C LEU A 79 7.91 12.59 3.70
N THR A 80 8.93 12.19 2.96
CA THR A 80 10.20 12.93 2.89
C THR A 80 9.99 14.30 2.27
N VAL A 81 9.18 14.41 1.22
CA VAL A 81 8.82 15.70 0.60
C VAL A 81 8.02 16.55 1.58
N GLU A 82 7.00 15.99 2.24
CA GLU A 82 6.20 16.71 3.25
C GLU A 82 7.06 17.25 4.40
N LYS A 83 8.01 16.46 4.87
CA LYS A 83 8.91 16.86 5.96
C LYS A 83 9.90 17.95 5.52
N SER A 84 10.24 18.00 4.25
CA SER A 84 11.27 18.91 3.70
C SER A 84 10.71 20.25 3.23
N PHE A 85 9.45 20.31 2.81
CA PHE A 85 8.86 21.49 2.19
C PHE A 85 7.59 21.93 2.91
N ALA A 86 7.63 23.15 3.49
CA ALA A 86 6.45 23.74 4.11
C ALA A 86 5.30 23.90 3.12
N GLY A 87 4.08 23.52 3.53
CA GLY A 87 2.89 23.60 2.67
C GLY A 87 2.58 22.35 1.85
N THR A 88 3.37 21.27 1.96
CA THR A 88 3.11 19.99 1.28
C THR A 88 2.49 18.92 2.17
N ALA A 89 2.13 19.21 3.41
CA ALA A 89 1.59 18.27 4.40
C ALA A 89 0.29 17.54 3.99
N TRP A 90 -0.36 17.98 2.91
CA TRP A 90 -1.56 17.38 2.33
C TRP A 90 -1.28 16.29 1.30
N LEU A 91 -0.02 16.12 0.88
CA LEU A 91 0.34 15.31 -0.29
C LEU A 91 0.10 13.82 -0.03
N SER A 92 0.48 13.31 1.15
CA SER A 92 0.25 11.90 1.51
C SER A 92 -1.25 11.57 1.52
N GLU A 93 -2.08 12.41 2.12
CA GLU A 93 -3.53 12.19 2.13
C GLU A 93 -4.11 12.16 0.72
N THR A 94 -3.70 13.11 -0.14
CA THR A 94 -4.21 13.21 -1.52
C THR A 94 -3.83 12.01 -2.38
N VAL A 95 -2.66 11.40 -2.16
CA VAL A 95 -2.18 10.26 -2.95
C VAL A 95 -2.62 8.93 -2.33
N VAL A 96 -2.47 8.78 -1.01
CA VAL A 96 -2.66 7.50 -0.33
C VAL A 96 -4.14 7.18 -0.12
N VAL A 97 -4.98 8.16 0.25
CA VAL A 97 -6.40 7.89 0.55
C VAL A 97 -7.18 7.35 -0.66
N PRO A 98 -7.09 7.92 -1.87
CA PRO A 98 -7.73 7.33 -3.04
C PRO A 98 -7.22 5.91 -3.34
N PHE A 99 -5.91 5.67 -3.20
CA PHE A 99 -5.34 4.35 -3.37
C PHE A 99 -5.93 3.34 -2.38
N LEU A 100 -5.99 3.67 -1.09
CA LEU A 100 -6.58 2.80 -0.07
C LEU A 100 -8.05 2.49 -0.37
N LEU A 101 -8.83 3.49 -0.83
CA LEU A 101 -10.22 3.29 -1.24
C LEU A 101 -10.34 2.30 -2.40
N PHE A 102 -9.49 2.41 -3.43
CA PHE A 102 -9.49 1.46 -4.55
C PHE A 102 -9.13 0.05 -4.09
N GLN A 103 -8.15 -0.09 -3.21
CA GLN A 103 -7.75 -1.39 -2.66
C GLN A 103 -8.86 -2.01 -1.80
N ILE A 104 -9.56 -1.20 -0.97
CA ILE A 104 -10.71 -1.67 -0.17
C ILE A 104 -11.85 -2.13 -1.08
N ILE A 105 -12.18 -1.37 -2.12
CA ILE A 105 -13.21 -1.76 -3.10
C ILE A 105 -12.82 -3.07 -3.80
N SER A 106 -11.56 -3.20 -4.20
CA SER A 106 -11.03 -4.43 -4.80
C SER A 106 -11.13 -5.61 -3.84
N ALA A 107 -10.70 -5.43 -2.60
CA ALA A 107 -10.77 -6.45 -1.55
C ALA A 107 -12.22 -6.93 -1.31
N LEU A 108 -13.18 -6.01 -1.25
CA LEU A 108 -14.60 -6.34 -1.08
C LEU A 108 -15.15 -7.14 -2.28
N LYS A 109 -14.79 -6.76 -3.51
CA LYS A 109 -15.16 -7.51 -4.72
C LYS A 109 -14.55 -8.91 -4.71
N ASN A 110 -13.28 -9.02 -4.38
CA ASN A 110 -12.58 -10.29 -4.29
C ASN A 110 -13.16 -11.18 -3.18
N ALA A 111 -13.50 -10.60 -2.01
CA ALA A 111 -14.17 -11.31 -0.92
C ALA A 111 -15.57 -11.83 -1.33
N SER A 112 -16.31 -11.05 -2.13
CA SER A 112 -17.60 -11.50 -2.67
C SER A 112 -17.43 -12.65 -3.66
N MET A 113 -16.46 -12.57 -4.57
CA MET A 113 -16.14 -13.65 -5.50
C MET A 113 -15.63 -14.91 -4.79
N ALA A 114 -14.92 -14.76 -3.70
CA ALA A 114 -14.49 -15.86 -2.83
C ALA A 114 -15.64 -16.46 -2.01
N GLY A 115 -16.80 -15.79 -1.92
CA GLY A 115 -17.99 -16.26 -1.21
C GLY A 115 -18.07 -15.85 0.26
N PHE A 116 -17.20 -14.95 0.73
CA PHE A 116 -17.23 -14.44 2.11
C PHE A 116 -18.28 -13.36 2.31
N ILE A 117 -18.61 -12.61 1.27
CA ILE A 117 -19.56 -11.49 1.32
C ILE A 117 -20.66 -11.72 0.28
N LYS A 118 -21.93 -11.50 0.67
CA LYS A 118 -23.05 -11.55 -0.26
C LYS A 118 -23.02 -10.37 -1.22
N ILE A 119 -23.36 -10.58 -2.48
CA ILE A 119 -23.38 -9.55 -3.52
C ILE A 119 -24.27 -8.36 -3.13
N ASP A 120 -25.43 -8.60 -2.49
CA ASP A 120 -26.32 -7.54 -2.05
C ASP A 120 -25.68 -6.61 -1.00
N LEU A 121 -24.89 -7.19 -0.09
CA LEU A 121 -24.15 -6.42 0.90
C LEU A 121 -23.04 -5.61 0.24
N LEU A 122 -22.31 -6.20 -0.71
CA LEU A 122 -21.29 -5.52 -1.52
C LEU A 122 -21.88 -4.29 -2.22
N ASN A 123 -23.01 -4.45 -2.91
CA ASN A 123 -23.66 -3.36 -3.63
C ASN A 123 -24.08 -2.24 -2.69
N LYS A 124 -24.64 -2.56 -1.51
CA LYS A 124 -24.99 -1.54 -0.49
C LYS A 124 -23.77 -0.76 0.01
N ILE A 125 -22.62 -1.40 0.17
CA ILE A 125 -21.38 -0.74 0.59
C ILE A 125 -20.87 0.18 -0.52
N LEU A 126 -20.85 -0.30 -1.76
CA LEU A 126 -20.40 0.50 -2.93
C LEU A 126 -21.30 1.72 -3.14
N ASP A 127 -22.61 1.58 -3.03
CA ASP A 127 -23.57 2.70 -3.13
C ASP A 127 -23.30 3.77 -2.05
N LYS A 128 -22.95 3.36 -0.83
CA LYS A 128 -22.61 4.30 0.23
C LYS A 128 -21.30 5.05 -0.06
N ILE A 129 -20.29 4.34 -0.58
CA ILE A 129 -19.01 4.94 -0.96
C ILE A 129 -19.22 5.98 -2.07
N ASP A 130 -20.00 5.63 -3.09
CA ASP A 130 -20.27 6.54 -4.22
C ASP A 130 -21.07 7.78 -3.80
N LYS A 131 -22.08 7.61 -2.92
CA LYS A 131 -22.82 8.73 -2.34
C LYS A 131 -21.91 9.65 -1.52
N HIS A 132 -20.98 9.10 -0.76
CA HIS A 132 -20.03 9.90 0.02
C HIS A 132 -19.07 10.68 -0.87
N LYS A 133 -18.62 10.11 -2.00
CA LYS A 133 -17.81 10.80 -3.00
C LYS A 133 -18.58 11.95 -3.66
N GLY A 134 -19.88 11.77 -3.95
CA GLY A 134 -20.72 12.80 -4.57
C GLY A 134 -21.01 14.00 -3.66
N LEU A 135 -20.90 13.85 -2.34
CA LEU A 135 -21.09 14.93 -1.37
C LEU A 135 -19.85 15.83 -1.20
N ARG A 136 -18.70 15.49 -1.77
CA ARG A 136 -17.47 16.28 -1.72
C ARG A 136 -17.26 17.21 -2.93
N ASN A 137 -18.15 17.20 -3.88
CA ASN A 137 -18.21 18.12 -5.01
C ASN A 137 -19.32 19.13 -4.73
#